data_81d270faa6cf3fe02c8c19801dd3a284
#
_entry.id   81d270faa6cf3fe02c8c19801dd3a284
#
_cell.length_a   1.000
_cell.length_b   1.000
_cell.length_c   1.000
_cell.angle_alpha   90.00
_cell.angle_beta   90.00
_cell.angle_gamma   90.00
#
_symmetry.space_group_name_H-M   'P 1'
#
loop_
_entity.id
_entity.type
_entity.pdbx_description
1 polymer ?
#
loop_
_entity_poly.entity_id
_entity_poly.type
_entity_poly.pdbx_seq_one_letter_code
_entity_poly.pdbx_strand_id
1 'polypeptide(L)'
;YLAIDHPSFVDRLVLAVTLSRQNATVQNVLSGWLELARQGDYKALMIDIAEKSYSDAYLKKYRRLYPILSKIGKPKDFRRFLTQADACASHNAYALLDRILCPTLVIGGSCDKIVSAAASVELAEQIRNCELYLYEGLGHAAYEEAPDFNSRVMQFLM
;
A
#
# COMPACT_ATOMS: atom_id res chain seq x y z
N TYR A 1 -7.64 -6.66 11.15
CA TYR A 1 -8.05 -7.20 12.47
C TYR A 1 -9.56 -7.09 12.69
N LEU A 2 -10.26 -5.97 12.35
CA LEU A 2 -11.70 -5.85 12.60
C LEU A 2 -12.51 -7.04 12.03
N ALA A 3 -12.27 -7.42 10.78
CA ALA A 3 -12.95 -8.56 10.15
C ALA A 3 -12.59 -9.93 10.78
N ILE A 4 -11.44 -10.01 11.46
CA ILE A 4 -10.98 -11.22 12.16
C ILE A 4 -11.60 -11.34 13.55
N ASP A 5 -11.57 -10.24 14.31
CA ASP A 5 -11.96 -10.23 15.72
C ASP A 5 -13.45 -9.94 15.91
N HIS A 6 -14.07 -9.24 14.95
CA HIS A 6 -15.47 -8.84 14.97
C HIS A 6 -16.15 -9.09 13.62
N PRO A 7 -16.24 -10.34 13.15
CA PRO A 7 -16.73 -10.66 11.81
C PRO A 7 -18.17 -10.21 11.54
N SER A 8 -19.01 -10.10 12.56
CA SER A 8 -20.39 -9.60 12.42
C SER A 8 -20.52 -8.11 12.09
N PHE A 9 -19.42 -7.34 12.18
CA PHE A 9 -19.41 -5.91 11.82
C PHE A 9 -18.95 -5.65 10.39
N VAL A 10 -18.51 -6.69 9.66
CA VAL A 10 -17.93 -6.53 8.33
C VAL A 10 -18.67 -7.41 7.33
N ASP A 11 -19.55 -6.80 6.54
CA ASP A 11 -20.31 -7.51 5.50
C ASP A 11 -19.43 -7.80 4.28
N ARG A 12 -18.54 -6.88 3.88
CA ARG A 12 -17.58 -7.02 2.78
C ARG A 12 -16.28 -6.30 3.13
N LEU A 13 -15.15 -6.78 2.62
CA LEU A 13 -13.83 -6.23 2.89
C LEU A 13 -13.09 -5.92 1.59
N VAL A 14 -12.50 -4.74 1.51
CA VAL A 14 -11.55 -4.41 0.43
C VAL A 14 -10.16 -4.20 1.03
N LEU A 15 -9.18 -4.94 0.53
CA LEU A 15 -7.77 -4.82 0.88
C LEU A 15 -7.02 -4.25 -0.33
N ALA A 16 -6.72 -2.95 -0.28
CA ALA A 16 -6.08 -2.23 -1.37
C ALA A 16 -4.60 -2.00 -1.08
N VAL A 17 -3.72 -2.38 -2.02
CA VAL A 17 -2.27 -2.14 -2.01
C VAL A 17 -1.63 -2.40 -0.64
N THR A 18 -1.90 -3.56 -0.06
CA THR A 18 -1.52 -3.89 1.32
C THR A 18 -0.89 -5.29 1.43
N LEU A 19 -0.49 -5.66 2.64
CA LEU A 19 0.14 -6.93 2.95
C LEU A 19 -0.38 -7.51 4.26
N SER A 20 -0.21 -8.83 4.44
CA SER A 20 -0.56 -9.55 5.67
C SER A 20 0.54 -9.54 6.71
N ARG A 21 1.78 -9.48 6.26
CA ARG A 21 3.00 -9.53 7.07
C ARG A 21 4.17 -8.89 6.32
N GLN A 22 5.24 -8.62 7.04
CA GLN A 22 6.48 -8.13 6.47
C GLN A 22 7.04 -9.09 5.40
N ASN A 23 7.53 -8.51 4.30
CA ASN A 23 8.34 -9.20 3.28
C ASN A 23 9.64 -8.40 3.00
N ALA A 24 10.57 -8.99 2.25
CA ALA A 24 11.86 -8.37 1.98
C ALA A 24 11.73 -7.03 1.25
N THR A 25 10.73 -6.88 0.36
CA THR A 25 10.50 -5.64 -0.38
C THR A 25 10.14 -4.50 0.57
N VAL A 26 9.13 -4.69 1.42
CA VAL A 26 8.69 -3.63 2.34
C VAL A 26 9.74 -3.35 3.41
N GLN A 27 10.48 -4.35 3.88
CA GLN A 27 11.58 -4.15 4.84
C GLN A 27 12.67 -3.24 4.27
N ASN A 28 13.10 -3.48 3.02
CA ASN A 28 14.09 -2.65 2.35
C ASN A 28 13.58 -1.22 2.13
N VAL A 29 12.33 -1.07 1.69
CA VAL A 29 11.71 0.25 1.48
C VAL A 29 11.62 1.02 2.78
N LEU A 30 11.06 0.42 3.84
CA LEU A 30 10.91 1.07 5.14
C LEU A 30 12.26 1.43 5.76
N SER A 31 13.28 0.56 5.66
CA SER A 31 14.63 0.85 6.17
C SER A 31 15.22 2.10 5.51
N GLY A 32 15.11 2.22 4.19
CA GLY A 32 15.56 3.40 3.46
C GLY A 32 14.80 4.67 3.85
N TRP A 33 13.48 4.58 3.97
CA TRP A 33 12.65 5.72 4.35
C TRP A 33 12.88 6.16 5.80
N LEU A 34 13.08 5.23 6.72
CA LEU A 34 13.42 5.54 8.11
C LEU A 34 14.77 6.26 8.21
N GLU A 35 15.75 5.87 7.41
CA GLU A 35 17.05 6.54 7.38
C GLU A 35 16.91 7.98 6.86
N LEU A 36 16.22 8.20 5.74
CA LEU A 36 15.96 9.54 5.20
C LEU A 36 15.19 10.42 6.19
N ALA A 37 14.21 9.85 6.89
CA ALA A 37 13.44 10.56 7.90
C ALA A 37 14.30 10.97 9.11
N ARG A 38 15.21 10.09 9.59
CA ARG A 38 16.14 10.39 10.69
C ARG A 38 17.13 11.49 10.30
N GLN A 39 17.56 11.51 9.05
CA GLN A 39 18.41 12.58 8.49
C GLN A 39 17.65 13.89 8.27
N GLY A 40 16.32 13.88 8.34
CA GLY A 40 15.48 15.04 8.05
C GLY A 40 15.43 15.42 6.56
N ASP A 41 15.85 14.49 5.67
CA ASP A 41 15.84 14.71 4.23
C ASP A 41 14.46 14.46 3.63
N TYR A 42 13.56 15.40 3.86
CA TYR A 42 12.20 15.36 3.32
C TYR A 42 12.18 15.26 1.78
N LYS A 43 13.10 15.96 1.12
CA LYS A 43 13.14 15.97 -0.36
C LYS A 43 13.43 14.59 -0.92
N ALA A 44 14.48 13.95 -0.43
CA ALA A 44 14.85 12.61 -0.87
C ALA A 44 13.74 11.58 -0.51
N LEU A 45 13.20 11.68 0.70
CA LEU A 45 12.09 10.80 1.12
C LEU A 45 10.86 10.95 0.22
N MET A 46 10.42 12.18 -0.06
CA MET A 46 9.26 12.45 -0.92
C MET A 46 9.47 11.92 -2.35
N ILE A 47 10.68 12.13 -2.89
CA ILE A 47 11.02 11.64 -4.24
C ILE A 47 11.03 10.11 -4.26
N ASP A 48 11.64 9.46 -3.29
CA ASP A 48 11.73 8.00 -3.23
C ASP A 48 10.35 7.35 -3.03
N ILE A 49 9.48 7.94 -2.21
CA ILE A 49 8.08 7.52 -2.07
C ILE A 49 7.37 7.59 -3.43
N ALA A 50 7.50 8.72 -4.15
CA ALA A 50 6.87 8.88 -5.46
C ALA A 50 7.40 7.85 -6.47
N GLU A 51 8.71 7.68 -6.59
CA GLU A 51 9.36 6.76 -7.54
C GLU A 51 8.99 5.28 -7.28
N LYS A 52 8.62 4.93 -6.05
CA LYS A 52 8.17 3.59 -5.70
C LYS A 52 6.65 3.40 -5.79
N SER A 53 5.89 4.49 -5.64
CA SER A 53 4.42 4.42 -5.61
C SER A 53 3.81 4.36 -7.00
N TYR A 54 4.32 5.15 -7.94
CA TYR A 54 3.67 5.36 -9.23
C TYR A 54 4.30 4.56 -10.37
N SER A 55 3.54 4.36 -11.45
CA SER A 55 4.01 3.75 -12.68
C SER A 55 5.05 4.64 -13.39
N ASP A 56 5.90 4.03 -14.21
CA ASP A 56 6.90 4.77 -14.99
C ASP A 56 6.26 5.78 -15.95
N ALA A 57 5.06 5.47 -16.48
CA ALA A 57 4.30 6.39 -17.33
C ALA A 57 3.86 7.65 -16.59
N TYR A 58 3.36 7.48 -15.37
CA TYR A 58 2.98 8.58 -14.48
C TYR A 58 4.19 9.42 -14.08
N LEU A 59 5.26 8.77 -13.64
CA LEU A 59 6.49 9.43 -13.21
C LEU A 59 7.14 10.24 -14.33
N LYS A 60 7.16 9.74 -15.57
CA LYS A 60 7.67 10.45 -16.73
C LYS A 60 6.98 11.81 -16.91
N LYS A 61 5.68 11.89 -16.60
CA LYS A 61 4.90 13.12 -16.69
C LYS A 61 5.21 14.09 -15.55
N TYR A 62 5.42 13.61 -14.31
CA TYR A 62 5.45 14.43 -13.10
C TYR A 62 6.84 14.68 -12.51
N ARG A 63 7.90 13.94 -12.90
CA ARG A 63 9.27 14.14 -12.39
C ARG A 63 9.77 15.59 -12.50
N ARG A 64 9.34 16.31 -13.53
CA ARG A 64 9.71 17.73 -13.71
C ARG A 64 9.18 18.64 -12.61
N LEU A 65 8.17 18.22 -11.87
CA LEU A 65 7.56 18.97 -10.78
C LEU A 65 8.22 18.72 -9.41
N TYR A 66 9.09 17.72 -9.27
CA TYR A 66 9.75 17.39 -8.01
C TYR A 66 10.42 18.57 -7.30
N PRO A 67 11.13 19.50 -8.00
CA PRO A 67 11.73 20.64 -7.34
C PRO A 67 10.71 21.58 -6.65
N ILE A 68 9.47 21.60 -7.15
CA ILE A 68 8.39 22.40 -6.58
C ILE A 68 7.69 21.59 -5.48
N LEU A 69 7.28 20.35 -5.78
CA LEU A 69 6.55 19.49 -4.85
C LEU A 69 7.35 19.20 -3.58
N SER A 70 8.68 19.05 -3.67
CA SER A 70 9.54 18.82 -2.52
C SER A 70 9.63 20.00 -1.53
N LYS A 71 9.08 21.17 -1.89
CA LYS A 71 8.99 22.33 -0.99
C LYS A 71 7.63 22.47 -0.31
N ILE A 72 6.65 21.74 -0.79
CA ILE A 72 5.26 21.78 -0.32
C ILE A 72 5.03 20.64 0.68
N GLY A 73 4.33 20.96 1.77
CA GLY A 73 3.91 19.91 2.71
C GLY A 73 5.00 19.36 3.62
N LYS A 74 6.20 19.99 3.67
CA LYS A 74 7.24 19.53 4.57
C LYS A 74 6.74 19.53 6.02
N PRO A 75 6.77 18.36 6.71
CA PRO A 75 6.31 18.27 8.10
C PRO A 75 7.25 19.02 9.03
N LYS A 76 6.74 19.44 10.19
CA LYS A 76 7.57 20.05 11.25
C LYS A 76 8.61 19.05 11.79
N ASP A 77 8.20 17.79 11.93
CA ASP A 77 9.04 16.67 12.34
C ASP A 77 8.54 15.35 11.74
N PHE A 78 9.31 14.28 11.87
CA PHE A 78 8.99 12.96 11.35
C PHE A 78 8.42 12.00 12.40
N ARG A 79 8.09 12.44 13.61
CA ARG A 79 7.62 11.55 14.70
C ARG A 79 6.44 10.69 14.29
N ARG A 80 5.43 11.31 13.67
CA ARG A 80 4.25 10.57 13.19
C ARG A 80 4.62 9.52 12.14
N PHE A 81 5.49 9.88 11.20
CA PHE A 81 5.98 8.95 10.18
C PHE A 81 6.72 7.76 10.81
N LEU A 82 7.64 8.03 11.75
CA LEU A 82 8.39 6.98 12.46
C LEU A 82 7.45 6.03 13.22
N THR A 83 6.47 6.56 13.95
CA THR A 83 5.47 5.74 14.67
C THR A 83 4.65 4.87 13.71
N GLN A 84 4.25 5.39 12.54
CA GLN A 84 3.52 4.63 11.54
C GLN A 84 4.40 3.54 10.91
N ALA A 85 5.66 3.85 10.62
CA ALA A 85 6.62 2.88 10.10
C ALA A 85 6.88 1.74 11.08
N ASP A 86 7.00 2.02 12.39
CA ASP A 86 7.13 1.01 13.43
C ASP A 86 5.89 0.10 13.51
N ALA A 87 4.70 0.68 13.39
CA ALA A 87 3.44 -0.09 13.35
C ALA A 87 3.39 -1.00 12.10
N CYS A 88 3.81 -0.49 10.95
CA CYS A 88 3.95 -1.31 9.74
C CYS A 88 4.97 -2.42 9.93
N ALA A 89 6.12 -2.13 10.56
CA ALA A 89 7.19 -3.10 10.80
C ALA A 89 6.78 -4.25 11.74
N SER A 90 5.85 -4.01 12.64
CA SER A 90 5.35 -5.03 13.59
C SER A 90 4.09 -5.76 13.10
N HIS A 91 3.50 -5.32 11.97
CA HIS A 91 2.27 -5.91 11.47
C HIS A 91 2.45 -7.36 11.00
N ASN A 92 1.64 -8.27 11.54
CA ASN A 92 1.55 -9.66 11.10
C ASN A 92 0.16 -10.23 11.41
N ALA A 93 -0.64 -10.40 10.38
CA ALA A 93 -1.96 -11.02 10.44
C ALA A 93 -2.02 -12.33 9.64
N TYR A 94 -0.88 -12.78 9.08
CA TYR A 94 -0.85 -13.90 8.12
C TYR A 94 -1.52 -15.16 8.65
N ALA A 95 -1.20 -15.59 9.87
CA ALA A 95 -1.74 -16.80 10.47
C ALA A 95 -3.24 -16.70 10.85
N LEU A 96 -3.86 -15.52 10.66
CA LEU A 96 -5.24 -15.24 11.02
C LEU A 96 -6.13 -14.97 9.80
N LEU A 97 -5.58 -14.98 8.59
CA LEU A 97 -6.30 -14.60 7.36
C LEU A 97 -7.46 -15.55 7.05
N ASP A 98 -7.35 -16.83 7.38
CA ASP A 98 -8.40 -17.85 7.21
C ASP A 98 -9.64 -17.59 8.07
N ARG A 99 -9.53 -16.72 9.08
CA ARG A 99 -10.64 -16.27 9.95
C ARG A 99 -11.45 -15.14 9.34
N ILE A 100 -11.02 -14.56 8.21
CA ILE A 100 -11.81 -13.59 7.45
C ILE A 100 -12.89 -14.36 6.70
N LEU A 101 -14.15 -14.18 7.11
CA LEU A 101 -15.29 -14.93 6.60
C LEU A 101 -16.10 -14.17 5.55
N CYS A 102 -16.06 -12.82 5.59
CA CYS A 102 -16.80 -11.99 4.63
C CYS A 102 -16.17 -12.05 3.23
N PRO A 103 -16.97 -11.82 2.17
CA PRO A 103 -16.44 -11.60 0.83
C PRO A 103 -15.37 -10.52 0.85
N THR A 104 -14.22 -10.80 0.24
CA THR A 104 -13.06 -9.91 0.26
C THR A 104 -12.57 -9.65 -1.15
N LEU A 105 -12.30 -8.38 -1.48
CA LEU A 105 -11.58 -7.99 -2.68
C LEU A 105 -10.16 -7.57 -2.29
N VAL A 106 -9.16 -8.25 -2.84
CA VAL A 106 -7.77 -7.78 -2.81
C VAL A 106 -7.48 -7.08 -4.14
N ILE A 107 -7.06 -5.81 -4.08
CA ILE A 107 -6.87 -4.99 -5.27
C ILE A 107 -5.54 -4.22 -5.18
N GLY A 108 -4.75 -4.23 -6.26
CA GLY A 108 -3.42 -3.58 -6.27
C GLY A 108 -2.84 -3.42 -7.66
N GLY A 109 -1.56 -3.08 -7.73
CA GLY A 109 -0.79 -2.96 -8.97
C GLY A 109 0.18 -4.12 -9.17
N SER A 110 0.32 -4.61 -10.42
CA SER A 110 1.24 -5.71 -10.75
C SER A 110 2.72 -5.30 -10.62
N CYS A 111 3.01 -4.00 -10.65
CA CYS A 111 4.35 -3.42 -10.51
C CYS A 111 4.57 -2.68 -9.17
N ASP A 112 3.85 -3.08 -8.11
CA ASP A 112 4.01 -2.48 -6.78
C ASP A 112 5.43 -2.71 -6.22
N LYS A 113 6.18 -1.61 -6.06
CA LYS A 113 7.56 -1.61 -5.56
C LYS A 113 7.65 -1.43 -4.03
N ILE A 114 6.53 -1.25 -3.34
CA ILE A 114 6.47 -1.00 -1.90
C ILE A 114 6.11 -2.28 -1.14
N VAL A 115 4.95 -2.88 -1.42
CA VAL A 115 4.53 -4.12 -0.74
C VAL A 115 4.70 -5.37 -1.62
N SER A 116 4.92 -5.20 -2.91
CA SER A 116 4.96 -6.17 -4.00
C SER A 116 3.59 -6.77 -4.37
N ALA A 117 3.41 -7.11 -5.66
CA ALA A 117 2.22 -7.84 -6.12
C ALA A 117 2.08 -9.21 -5.46
N ALA A 118 3.20 -9.85 -5.08
CA ALA A 118 3.20 -11.13 -4.37
C ALA A 118 2.47 -11.05 -3.02
N ALA A 119 2.49 -9.89 -2.34
CA ALA A 119 1.73 -9.71 -1.10
C ALA A 119 0.21 -9.74 -1.34
N SER A 120 -0.26 -9.17 -2.45
CA SER A 120 -1.67 -9.27 -2.84
C SER A 120 -2.07 -10.69 -3.20
N VAL A 121 -1.21 -11.43 -3.89
CA VAL A 121 -1.42 -12.86 -4.19
C VAL A 121 -1.48 -13.66 -2.90
N GLU A 122 -0.54 -13.46 -1.97
CA GLU A 122 -0.52 -14.13 -0.66
C GLU A 122 -1.83 -13.91 0.11
N LEU A 123 -2.34 -12.67 0.14
CA LEU A 123 -3.62 -12.36 0.78
C LEU A 123 -4.77 -13.15 0.14
N ALA A 124 -4.83 -13.16 -1.19
CA ALA A 124 -5.92 -13.81 -1.92
C ALA A 124 -5.89 -15.34 -1.78
N GLU A 125 -4.72 -15.95 -1.67
CA GLU A 125 -4.56 -17.40 -1.47
C GLU A 125 -4.97 -17.86 -0.06
N GLN A 126 -4.82 -16.99 0.94
CA GLN A 126 -5.09 -17.34 2.34
C GLN A 126 -6.51 -17.00 2.79
N ILE A 127 -7.18 -16.04 2.15
CA ILE A 127 -8.56 -15.65 2.47
C ILE A 127 -9.54 -16.49 1.64
N ARG A 128 -10.42 -17.25 2.29
CA ARG A 128 -11.28 -18.27 1.65
C ARG A 128 -12.24 -17.73 0.60
N ASN A 129 -12.85 -16.56 0.84
CA ASN A 129 -13.81 -15.93 -0.07
C ASN A 129 -13.22 -14.63 -0.60
N CYS A 130 -12.25 -14.76 -1.51
CA CYS A 130 -11.44 -13.65 -1.98
C CYS A 130 -11.39 -13.57 -3.50
N GLU A 131 -11.62 -12.36 -4.01
CA GLU A 131 -11.34 -11.97 -5.39
C GLU A 131 -10.02 -11.20 -5.42
N LEU A 132 -9.15 -11.53 -6.38
CA LEU A 132 -7.90 -10.79 -6.63
C LEU A 132 -8.02 -10.01 -7.92
N TYR A 133 -7.70 -8.71 -7.86
CA TYR A 133 -7.58 -7.88 -9.04
C TYR A 133 -6.27 -7.07 -9.02
N LEU A 134 -5.42 -7.30 -10.01
CA LEU A 134 -4.16 -6.56 -10.20
C LEU A 134 -4.22 -5.72 -11.46
N TYR A 135 -4.02 -4.42 -11.31
CA TYR A 135 -3.84 -3.51 -12.44
C TYR A 135 -2.48 -3.71 -13.07
N GLU A 136 -2.48 -4.15 -14.35
CA GLU A 136 -1.26 -4.40 -15.07
C GLU A 136 -0.45 -3.11 -15.30
N GLY A 137 0.85 -3.17 -15.00
CA GLY A 137 1.79 -2.06 -15.17
C GLY A 137 1.67 -0.93 -14.14
N LEU A 138 0.67 -0.96 -13.23
CA LEU A 138 0.55 0.04 -12.17
C LEU A 138 1.29 -0.36 -10.90
N GLY A 139 1.70 0.66 -10.14
CA GLY A 139 2.41 0.52 -8.87
C GLY A 139 1.49 0.53 -7.65
N HIS A 140 2.08 0.91 -6.51
CA HIS A 140 1.38 1.03 -5.22
C HIS A 140 0.24 2.07 -5.25
N ALA A 141 0.38 3.13 -6.06
CA ALA A 141 -0.64 4.16 -6.23
C ALA A 141 -1.70 3.81 -7.29
N ALA A 142 -1.96 2.52 -7.54
CA ALA A 142 -2.98 2.07 -8.50
C ALA A 142 -4.36 2.72 -8.24
N TYR A 143 -4.69 3.04 -6.99
CA TYR A 143 -5.93 3.73 -6.60
C TYR A 143 -6.02 5.18 -7.07
N GLU A 144 -4.89 5.81 -7.42
CA GLU A 144 -4.83 7.16 -8.01
C GLU A 144 -4.71 7.12 -9.54
N GLU A 145 -4.03 6.10 -10.07
CA GLU A 145 -3.72 6.02 -11.50
C GLU A 145 -4.83 5.34 -12.31
N ALA A 146 -5.51 4.33 -11.75
CA ALA A 146 -6.53 3.58 -12.46
C ALA A 146 -7.88 4.32 -12.45
N PRO A 147 -8.41 4.72 -13.63
CA PRO A 147 -9.63 5.52 -13.68
C PRO A 147 -10.88 4.78 -13.20
N ASP A 148 -10.88 3.46 -13.21
CA ASP A 148 -11.99 2.60 -12.78
C ASP A 148 -11.83 2.04 -11.37
N PHE A 149 -10.76 2.40 -10.63
CA PHE A 149 -10.49 1.84 -9.30
C PHE A 149 -11.68 2.02 -8.34
N ASN A 150 -12.16 3.24 -8.20
CA ASN A 150 -13.28 3.54 -7.31
C ASN A 150 -14.58 2.84 -7.76
N SER A 151 -14.84 2.78 -9.07
CA SER A 151 -16.02 2.11 -9.62
C SER A 151 -15.99 0.61 -9.31
N ARG A 152 -14.84 -0.03 -9.45
CA ARG A 152 -14.63 -1.45 -9.14
C ARG A 152 -14.83 -1.75 -7.66
N VAL A 153 -14.24 -0.92 -6.80
CA VAL A 153 -14.46 -1.02 -5.35
C VAL A 153 -15.92 -0.86 -4.98
N MET A 154 -16.60 0.15 -5.53
CA MET A 154 -18.03 0.38 -5.26
C MET A 154 -18.90 -0.77 -5.77
N GLN A 155 -18.62 -1.31 -6.95
CA GLN A 155 -19.34 -2.46 -7.49
C GLN A 155 -19.21 -3.69 -6.60
N PHE A 156 -18.03 -3.91 -6.03
CA PHE A 156 -17.81 -5.02 -5.09
C PHE A 156 -18.54 -4.82 -3.76
N LEU A 157 -18.63 -3.58 -3.27
CA LEU A 157 -19.25 -3.27 -1.97
C LEU A 157 -20.78 -3.25 -2.00
N MET A 158 -21.40 -3.11 -3.16
CA MET A 158 -22.87 -3.16 -3.35
C MET A 158 -23.35 -4.60 -3.53
#